data_4bc7ae41a83d236a69657ea18237d0bc
#
_entry.id   4bc7ae41a83d236a69657ea18237d0bc
#
_cell.length_a   1.000
_cell.length_b   1.000
_cell.length_c   1.000
_cell.angle_alpha   90.00
_cell.angle_beta   90.00
_cell.angle_gamma   90.00
#
_symmetry.space_group_name_H-M   'P 1'
#
loop_
_entity.id
_entity.type
_entity.pdbx_description
1 polymer ?
#
loop_
_entity_poly.entity_id
_entity_poly.type
_entity_poly.pdbx_seq_one_letter_code
_entity_poly.pdbx_strand_id
1 'polypeptide(L)'
;CDRRQRQMCIRDREYAIQHSCICILKDARTVVTDGQKVYINCTGNDGMSTGGCGDVLTGLIAGMTAMGLDAFEAACLSVYVHGKAGDYAASGKGRAGMTAADISEAIAYVLKR
;
A
#
# COMPACT_ATOMS: atom_id res chain seq x y z
N CYS A 1 0.39 -16.65 -2.55
CA CYS A 1 -0.81 -16.14 -3.24
C CYS A 1 -1.78 -17.28 -3.52
N ASP A 2 -3.07 -17.08 -3.27
CA ASP A 2 -4.06 -18.03 -3.71
C ASP A 2 -4.30 -17.90 -5.23
N ARG A 3 -5.13 -18.80 -5.78
CA ARG A 3 -5.38 -18.85 -7.22
C ARG A 3 -6.01 -17.56 -7.76
N ARG A 4 -6.95 -16.97 -7.01
CA ARG A 4 -7.63 -15.74 -7.40
C ARG A 4 -6.65 -14.57 -7.45
N GLN A 5 -5.81 -14.44 -6.43
CA GLN A 5 -4.83 -13.38 -6.35
C GLN A 5 -3.79 -13.49 -7.46
N ARG A 6 -3.38 -14.72 -7.82
CA ARG A 6 -2.45 -14.92 -8.94
C ARG A 6 -3.04 -14.49 -10.27
N GLN A 7 -4.32 -14.77 -10.52
CA GLN A 7 -5.00 -14.35 -11.73
C GLN A 7 -5.11 -12.82 -11.81
N MET A 8 -5.40 -12.17 -10.70
CA MET A 8 -5.48 -10.72 -10.63
C MET A 8 -4.10 -10.09 -10.84
N CYS A 9 -3.03 -10.69 -10.30
CA CYS A 9 -1.66 -10.24 -10.53
C CYS A 9 -1.29 -10.29 -12.01
N ILE A 10 -1.69 -11.35 -12.73
CA ILE A 10 -1.42 -11.49 -14.16
C ILE A 10 -2.12 -10.38 -14.94
N ARG A 11 -3.38 -10.11 -14.64
CA ARG A 11 -4.14 -9.03 -15.29
C ARG A 11 -3.51 -7.67 -15.03
N ASP A 12 -3.10 -7.41 -13.80
CA ASP A 12 -2.48 -6.14 -13.43
C ASP A 12 -1.14 -5.95 -14.11
N ARG A 13 -0.36 -7.01 -14.26
CA ARG A 13 0.90 -6.96 -15.00
C ARG A 13 0.67 -6.63 -16.46
N GLU A 14 -0.30 -7.28 -17.09
CA GLU A 14 -0.65 -7.03 -18.49
C GLU A 14 -1.12 -5.59 -18.69
N TYR A 15 -1.98 -5.10 -17.78
CA TYR A 15 -2.47 -3.73 -17.81
C TYR A 15 -1.30 -2.74 -17.65
N ALA A 16 -0.40 -3.00 -16.70
CA ALA A 16 0.75 -2.12 -16.45
C ALA A 16 1.68 -2.04 -17.67
N ILE A 17 1.93 -3.16 -18.34
CA ILE A 17 2.73 -3.19 -19.57
C ILE A 17 2.03 -2.41 -20.68
N GLN A 18 0.75 -2.67 -20.89
CA GLN A 18 -0.04 -2.08 -21.96
C GLN A 18 -0.15 -0.56 -21.81
N HIS A 19 -0.30 -0.07 -20.59
CA HIS A 19 -0.50 1.35 -20.31
C HIS A 19 0.74 2.07 -19.78
N SER A 20 1.87 1.39 -19.69
CA SER A 20 3.14 1.95 -19.16
C SER A 20 2.93 2.64 -17.81
N CYS A 21 2.25 1.98 -16.91
CA CYS A 21 1.92 2.52 -15.59
C CYS A 21 2.23 1.51 -14.48
N ILE A 22 2.10 1.97 -13.24
CA ILE A 22 2.22 1.12 -12.07
C ILE A 22 0.83 0.82 -11.55
N CYS A 23 0.53 -0.46 -11.37
CA CYS A 23 -0.74 -0.90 -10.82
C CYS A 23 -0.58 -1.32 -9.37
N ILE A 24 -1.52 -0.89 -8.53
CA ILE A 24 -1.59 -1.29 -7.14
C ILE A 24 -2.94 -1.98 -6.93
N LEU A 25 -2.88 -3.28 -6.65
CA LEU A 25 -4.07 -4.06 -6.37
C LEU A 25 -4.20 -4.21 -4.85
N LYS A 26 -5.28 -3.68 -4.30
CA LYS A 26 -5.59 -3.79 -2.88
C LYS A 26 -6.57 -4.95 -2.66
N ASP A 27 -6.07 -6.01 -2.10
CA ASP A 27 -6.85 -7.19 -1.70
C ASP A 27 -6.35 -7.63 -0.33
N ALA A 28 -6.56 -8.88 0.06
CA ALA A 28 -6.04 -9.43 1.33
C ALA A 28 -4.55 -9.08 1.52
N ARG A 29 -3.79 -9.07 0.42
CA ARG A 29 -2.43 -8.52 0.38
C ARG A 29 -2.34 -7.55 -0.78
N THR A 30 -1.73 -6.39 -0.53
CA THR A 30 -1.54 -5.40 -1.59
C THR A 30 -0.41 -5.84 -2.52
N VAL A 31 -0.66 -5.77 -3.81
CA VAL A 31 0.30 -6.13 -4.85
C VAL A 31 0.63 -4.88 -5.67
N VAL A 32 1.92 -4.63 -5.90
CA VAL A 32 2.39 -3.52 -6.73
C VAL A 32 3.15 -4.10 -7.91
N THR A 33 2.84 -3.65 -9.11
CA THR A 33 3.54 -4.11 -10.31
C THR A 33 3.73 -2.99 -11.33
N ASP A 34 4.87 -2.99 -12.01
CA ASP A 34 5.13 -2.14 -13.17
C ASP A 34 5.03 -2.93 -14.49
N GLY A 35 4.61 -4.19 -14.42
CA GLY A 35 4.54 -5.10 -15.54
C GLY A 35 5.71 -6.08 -15.60
N GLN A 36 6.88 -5.69 -15.13
CA GLN A 36 8.08 -6.54 -15.09
C GLN A 36 8.37 -7.05 -13.68
N LYS A 37 8.28 -6.16 -12.70
CA LYS A 37 8.50 -6.47 -11.28
C LYS A 37 7.18 -6.57 -10.56
N VAL A 38 7.11 -7.44 -9.56
CA VAL A 38 5.94 -7.61 -8.70
C VAL A 38 6.40 -7.59 -7.25
N TYR A 39 5.74 -6.77 -6.44
CA TYR A 39 5.95 -6.72 -5.00
C TYR A 39 4.66 -7.10 -4.30
N ILE A 40 4.72 -8.04 -3.37
CA ILE A 40 3.58 -8.46 -2.56
C ILE A 40 3.81 -7.99 -1.12
N ASN A 41 2.93 -7.11 -0.65
CA ASN A 41 3.06 -6.53 0.67
C ASN A 41 2.41 -7.42 1.73
N CYS A 42 3.10 -7.63 2.85
CA CYS A 42 2.63 -8.46 3.95
C CYS A 42 2.28 -7.63 5.20
N THR A 43 2.38 -6.30 5.14
CA THR A 43 2.00 -5.43 6.26
C THR A 43 0.55 -4.99 6.14
N GLY A 44 -0.03 -4.56 7.24
CA GLY A 44 -1.41 -4.09 7.26
C GLY A 44 -2.36 -5.09 7.88
N ASN A 45 -3.61 -4.67 8.04
CA ASN A 45 -4.67 -5.48 8.64
C ASN A 45 -6.04 -5.06 8.10
N ASP A 46 -7.08 -5.82 8.43
CA ASP A 46 -8.43 -5.60 7.92
C ASP A 46 -9.09 -4.33 8.46
N GLY A 47 -8.59 -3.75 9.53
CA GLY A 47 -9.06 -2.46 10.05
C GLY A 47 -8.77 -1.31 9.09
N MET A 48 -7.86 -1.50 8.14
CA MET A 48 -7.50 -0.50 7.13
C MET A 48 -8.52 -0.39 5.99
N SER A 49 -9.61 -1.14 6.04
CA SER A 49 -10.71 -1.02 5.08
C SER A 49 -11.62 0.18 5.36
N THR A 50 -11.25 1.05 6.28
CA THR A 50 -11.98 2.27 6.64
C THR A 50 -11.88 3.31 5.53
N GLY A 51 -12.92 4.12 5.37
CA GLY A 51 -12.92 5.21 4.39
C GLY A 51 -11.76 6.19 4.62
N GLY A 52 -11.13 6.62 3.54
CA GLY A 52 -10.00 7.55 3.57
C GLY A 52 -8.63 6.91 3.62
N CYS A 53 -8.53 5.61 3.91
CA CYS A 53 -7.23 4.93 3.97
C CYS A 53 -6.52 4.93 2.61
N GLY A 54 -7.28 4.81 1.52
CA GLY A 54 -6.73 4.91 0.16
C GLY A 54 -6.17 6.30 -0.15
N ASP A 55 -6.81 7.34 0.36
CA ASP A 55 -6.35 8.73 0.19
C ASP A 55 -5.03 8.95 0.93
N VAL A 56 -4.87 8.38 2.12
CA VAL A 56 -3.61 8.43 2.88
C VAL A 56 -2.50 7.77 2.09
N LEU A 57 -2.76 6.59 1.50
CA LEU A 57 -1.78 5.89 0.68
C LEU A 57 -1.40 6.71 -0.55
N THR A 58 -2.37 7.30 -1.23
CA THR A 58 -2.11 8.14 -2.41
C THR A 58 -1.22 9.33 -2.05
N GLY A 59 -1.51 10.00 -0.94
CA GLY A 59 -0.68 11.12 -0.46
C GLY A 59 0.74 10.69 -0.13
N LEU A 60 0.90 9.52 0.46
CA LEU A 60 2.22 8.97 0.80
C LEU A 60 3.04 8.66 -0.46
N ILE A 61 2.41 8.06 -1.47
CA ILE A 61 3.07 7.76 -2.75
C ILE A 61 3.52 9.07 -3.43
N ALA A 62 2.64 10.07 -3.46
CA ALA A 62 2.96 11.37 -4.04
C ALA A 62 4.13 12.04 -3.32
N GLY A 63 4.15 12.00 -1.99
CA GLY A 63 5.22 12.55 -1.18
C GLY A 63 6.56 11.85 -1.43
N MET A 64 6.57 10.54 -1.48
CA MET A 64 7.80 9.78 -1.73
C MET A 64 8.31 9.97 -3.16
N THR A 65 7.42 10.09 -4.13
CA THR A 65 7.80 10.41 -5.50
C THR A 65 8.43 11.80 -5.58
N ALA A 66 7.86 12.77 -4.88
CA ALA A 66 8.40 14.13 -4.80
C ALA A 66 9.79 14.18 -4.16
N MET A 67 10.11 13.23 -3.30
CA MET A 67 11.44 13.10 -2.70
C MET A 67 12.50 12.52 -3.65
N GLY A 68 12.11 12.15 -4.86
CA GLY A 68 13.03 11.67 -5.88
C GLY A 68 13.13 10.17 -6.01
N LEU A 69 12.29 9.41 -5.30
CA LEU A 69 12.25 7.95 -5.47
C LEU A 69 11.68 7.59 -6.83
N ASP A 70 12.20 6.51 -7.43
CA ASP A 70 11.61 5.91 -8.61
C ASP A 70 10.14 5.54 -8.33
N ALA A 71 9.28 5.66 -9.35
CA ALA A 71 7.84 5.47 -9.18
C ALA A 71 7.49 4.09 -8.59
N PHE A 72 8.13 3.03 -9.06
CA PHE A 72 7.88 1.69 -8.53
C PHE A 72 8.37 1.56 -7.09
N GLU A 73 9.56 2.06 -6.80
CA GLU A 73 10.12 2.06 -5.44
C GLU A 73 9.27 2.88 -4.49
N ALA A 74 8.80 4.05 -4.95
CA ALA A 74 7.91 4.91 -4.15
C ALA A 74 6.61 4.17 -3.81
N ALA A 75 6.03 3.48 -4.78
CA ALA A 75 4.80 2.71 -4.58
C ALA A 75 5.02 1.57 -3.59
N CYS A 76 6.09 0.78 -3.76
CA CYS A 76 6.39 -0.35 -2.87
C CYS A 76 6.65 0.11 -1.44
N LEU A 77 7.48 1.13 -1.26
CA LEU A 77 7.82 1.65 0.05
C LEU A 77 6.59 2.28 0.72
N SER A 78 5.77 3.01 -0.05
CA SER A 78 4.55 3.62 0.47
C SER A 78 3.55 2.57 0.95
N VAL A 79 3.36 1.49 0.19
CA VAL A 79 2.47 0.40 0.58
C VAL A 79 2.98 -0.28 1.86
N TYR A 80 4.28 -0.50 1.96
CA TYR A 80 4.88 -1.09 3.15
C TYR A 80 4.70 -0.20 4.38
N VAL A 81 5.04 1.08 4.27
CA VAL A 81 4.93 2.06 5.35
C VAL A 81 3.47 2.23 5.77
N HIS A 82 2.56 2.33 4.81
CA HIS A 82 1.13 2.45 5.06
C HIS A 82 0.62 1.25 5.86
N GLY A 83 0.99 0.04 5.45
CA GLY A 83 0.62 -1.17 6.18
C GLY A 83 1.20 -1.22 7.60
N LYS A 84 2.46 -0.84 7.76
CA LYS A 84 3.10 -0.76 9.08
C LYS A 84 2.41 0.27 9.97
N ALA A 85 2.05 1.43 9.41
CA ALA A 85 1.32 2.46 10.15
C ALA A 85 -0.05 1.96 10.60
N GLY A 86 -0.75 1.21 9.74
CA GLY A 86 -2.01 0.57 10.08
C GLY A 86 -1.87 -0.43 11.22
N ASP A 87 -0.82 -1.24 11.19
CA ASP A 87 -0.54 -2.20 12.25
C ASP A 87 -0.21 -1.50 13.57
N TYR A 88 0.56 -0.43 13.52
CA TYR A 88 0.87 0.38 14.70
C TYR A 88 -0.40 1.00 15.29
N ALA A 89 -1.25 1.58 14.44
CA ALA A 89 -2.52 2.18 14.89
C ALA A 89 -3.44 1.12 15.51
N ALA A 90 -3.49 -0.07 14.92
CA ALA A 90 -4.31 -1.18 15.43
C ALA A 90 -3.84 -1.66 16.80
N SER A 91 -2.53 -1.61 17.08
CA SER A 91 -1.98 -2.01 18.36
C SER A 91 -2.43 -1.09 19.51
N GLY A 92 -2.73 0.18 19.19
CA GLY A 92 -3.22 1.14 20.17
C GLY A 92 -4.73 1.19 20.30
N LYS A 93 -5.45 1.19 19.16
CA LYS A 93 -6.91 1.41 19.12
C LYS A 93 -7.71 0.17 18.75
N GLY A 94 -7.05 -0.91 18.36
CA GLY A 94 -7.70 -2.09 17.81
C GLY A 94 -8.10 -1.87 16.35
N ARG A 95 -8.27 -2.98 15.63
CA ARG A 95 -8.58 -2.91 14.19
C ARG A 95 -9.96 -2.28 13.92
N ALA A 96 -10.93 -2.53 14.78
CA ALA A 96 -12.29 -2.02 14.62
C ALA A 96 -12.42 -0.53 14.97
N GLY A 97 -11.57 -0.01 15.85
CA GLY A 97 -11.62 1.39 16.28
C GLY A 97 -10.71 2.32 15.50
N MET A 98 -9.95 1.80 14.56
CA MET A 98 -8.95 2.54 13.81
C MET A 98 -9.60 3.36 12.68
N THR A 99 -9.09 4.59 12.47
CA THR A 99 -9.53 5.48 11.38
C THR A 99 -8.36 5.81 10.45
N ALA A 100 -8.68 6.41 9.29
CA ALA A 100 -7.65 6.88 8.35
C ALA A 100 -6.74 7.91 9.00
N ALA A 101 -7.28 8.80 9.85
CA ALA A 101 -6.48 9.80 10.57
C ALA A 101 -5.47 9.12 11.51
N ASP A 102 -5.84 8.02 12.13
CA ASP A 102 -4.94 7.26 13.00
C ASP A 102 -3.76 6.68 12.21
N ILE A 103 -4.02 6.19 11.00
CA ILE A 103 -2.98 5.69 10.11
C ILE A 103 -2.04 6.82 9.69
N SER A 104 -2.60 7.96 9.28
CA SER A 104 -1.81 9.12 8.87
C SER A 104 -0.87 9.59 9.99
N GLU A 105 -1.38 9.64 11.21
CA GLU A 105 -0.60 10.01 12.39
C GLU A 105 0.49 8.97 12.70
N ALA A 106 0.18 7.70 12.54
CA ALA A 106 1.12 6.60 12.80
C ALA A 106 2.26 6.55 11.80
N ILE A 107 2.11 7.09 10.60
CA ILE A 107 3.16 7.14 9.58
C ILE A 107 4.41 7.84 10.13
N ALA A 108 4.24 8.90 10.89
CA ALA A 108 5.36 9.62 11.49
C ALA A 108 6.19 8.72 12.42
N TYR A 109 5.53 7.85 13.16
CA TYR A 109 6.21 6.90 14.04
C TYR A 109 6.95 5.82 13.28
N VAL A 110 6.36 5.32 12.19
CA VAL A 110 6.99 4.29 11.35
C VAL A 110 8.24 4.83 10.67
N LEU A 111 8.21 6.08 10.23
CA LEU A 111 9.34 6.72 9.55
C LEU A 111 10.38 7.27 10.51
N LYS A 112 10.12 7.26 11.79
CA LYS A 112 11.04 7.76 12.81
C LYS A 112 12.28 6.86 12.88
N ARG A 113 13.44 7.48 12.85
CA ARG A 113 14.72 6.79 13.01
C ARG A 113 15.14 6.72 14.47
#